data_6d0db90f0cf56232db9772cb0fffe530
#
_entry.id   6d0db90f0cf56232db9772cb0fffe530
#
_cell.length_a   1.000
_cell.length_b   1.000
_cell.length_c   1.000
_cell.angle_alpha   90.00
_cell.angle_beta   90.00
_cell.angle_gamma   90.00
#
_symmetry.space_group_name_H-M   'P 1'
#
loop_
_entity.id
_entity.type
_entity.pdbx_description
1 polymer ?
#
loop_
_entity_poly.entity_id
_entity_poly.type
_entity_poly.pdbx_seq_one_letter_code
_entity_poly.pdbx_strand_id
1 'polypeptide(L)'
;YGQAKYETTYNGGMGSNGLTSARHDVFNAVYRSKYPESYDDLLKPELAYTGQLHLTDAVADCPINAGQMVLSPTRTYAPIIKAILEHHRADIHGMVHCTGGAQTKVLHFVKSPLNIIKDQLFPTPVLFKTIQDQSQTSWEEMYKVFNMGHRMEIYISAEKAQDIIAISQSFGVDAQIIGRVEAHSTKQVNIIGENGHYTYY
;
A
#
# COMPACT_ATOMS: atom_id res chain seq x y z
N TYR A 1 -20.01 2.86 5.30
CA TYR A 1 -19.31 2.21 4.18
C TYR A 1 -19.06 0.70 4.37
N GLY A 2 -19.89 -0.03 5.12
CA GLY A 2 -19.77 -1.49 5.23
C GLY A 2 -18.47 -2.01 5.84
N GLN A 3 -17.80 -1.21 6.64
CA GLN A 3 -16.58 -1.64 7.33
C GLN A 3 -16.92 -2.68 8.41
N ALA A 4 -16.10 -3.72 8.50
CA ALA A 4 -16.15 -4.61 9.63
C ALA A 4 -15.77 -3.86 10.92
N LYS A 5 -16.36 -4.24 12.04
CA LYS A 5 -16.16 -3.54 13.33
C LYS A 5 -14.66 -3.41 13.72
N TYR A 6 -13.85 -4.41 13.41
CA TYR A 6 -12.42 -4.39 13.72
C TYR A 6 -11.61 -3.38 12.89
N GLU A 7 -12.11 -2.95 11.73
CA GLU A 7 -11.41 -1.99 10.85
C GLU A 7 -11.34 -0.59 11.45
N THR A 8 -12.17 -0.28 12.44
CA THR A 8 -12.07 0.96 13.22
C THR A 8 -10.90 0.92 14.18
N THR A 9 -10.47 -0.28 14.60
CA THR A 9 -9.36 -0.50 15.51
C THR A 9 -8.03 -0.54 14.75
N TYR A 10 -8.02 -1.21 13.59
CA TYR A 10 -6.85 -1.32 12.72
C TYR A 10 -7.28 -1.51 11.26
N ASN A 11 -6.62 -0.81 10.35
CA ASN A 11 -6.77 -1.02 8.91
C ASN A 11 -5.42 -0.82 8.21
N GLY A 12 -4.74 -1.92 7.86
CA GLY A 12 -3.50 -1.92 7.08
C GLY A 12 -3.70 -1.48 5.62
N GLY A 13 -4.93 -1.50 5.13
CA GLY A 13 -5.29 -1.05 3.77
C GLY A 13 -4.69 -1.92 2.68
N MET A 14 -4.80 -3.22 2.84
CA MET A 14 -4.37 -4.16 1.81
C MET A 14 -5.05 -3.85 0.47
N GLY A 15 -4.27 -3.64 -0.57
CA GLY A 15 -4.77 -3.54 -1.94
C GLY A 15 -5.15 -4.91 -2.48
N SER A 16 -6.18 -4.97 -3.33
CA SER A 16 -6.64 -6.24 -3.91
C SER A 16 -5.54 -7.02 -4.63
N ASN A 17 -4.61 -6.35 -5.28
CA ASN A 17 -3.51 -6.99 -6.02
C ASN A 17 -2.49 -7.67 -5.09
N GLY A 18 -2.28 -7.15 -3.89
CA GLY A 18 -1.39 -7.74 -2.91
C GLY A 18 -2.04 -8.83 -2.05
N LEU A 19 -3.38 -8.93 -2.04
CA LEU A 19 -4.08 -9.84 -1.13
C LEU A 19 -3.80 -11.31 -1.42
N THR A 20 -3.70 -11.71 -2.68
CA THR A 20 -3.40 -13.10 -3.04
C THR A 20 -2.00 -13.49 -2.56
N SER A 21 -0.99 -12.67 -2.85
CA SER A 21 0.37 -12.88 -2.36
C SER A 21 0.40 -12.93 -0.83
N ALA A 22 -0.11 -11.89 -0.16
CA ALA A 22 -0.14 -11.84 1.30
C ALA A 22 -0.80 -13.06 1.94
N ARG A 23 -1.91 -13.56 1.38
CA ARG A 23 -2.60 -14.75 1.89
C ARG A 23 -1.70 -15.99 1.81
N HIS A 24 -1.01 -16.18 0.69
CA HIS A 24 -0.13 -17.32 0.50
C HIS A 24 1.17 -17.20 1.30
N ASP A 25 1.69 -16.00 1.42
CA ASP A 25 2.96 -15.75 2.10
C ASP A 25 2.81 -15.78 3.63
N VAL A 26 1.66 -15.38 4.17
CA VAL A 26 1.46 -15.24 5.63
C VAL A 26 0.94 -16.52 6.27
N PHE A 27 0.03 -17.23 5.60
CA PHE A 27 -0.73 -18.29 6.25
C PHE A 27 -0.17 -19.69 6.03
N ASN A 28 -0.42 -20.55 7.04
CA ASN A 28 0.11 -21.89 7.14
C ASN A 28 -0.48 -22.87 6.11
N ALA A 29 0.34 -23.81 5.68
CA ALA A 29 0.01 -24.87 4.69
C ALA A 29 -1.25 -25.69 5.03
N VAL A 30 -1.69 -25.72 6.29
CA VAL A 30 -2.94 -26.40 6.70
C VAL A 30 -4.15 -25.85 5.92
N TYR A 31 -4.13 -24.57 5.55
CA TYR A 31 -5.24 -23.95 4.81
C TYR A 31 -5.34 -24.40 3.37
N ARG A 32 -4.24 -24.83 2.76
CA ARG A 32 -4.21 -25.44 1.44
C ARG A 32 -5.08 -26.70 1.38
N SER A 33 -4.95 -27.56 2.38
CA SER A 33 -5.73 -28.82 2.45
C SER A 33 -7.15 -28.58 2.94
N LYS A 34 -7.35 -27.59 3.84
CA LYS A 34 -8.66 -27.31 4.43
C LYS A 34 -9.59 -26.54 3.49
N TYR A 35 -9.03 -25.70 2.61
CA TYR A 35 -9.76 -24.81 1.71
C TYR A 35 -9.14 -24.86 0.29
N PRO A 36 -9.21 -26.00 -0.40
CA PRO A 36 -8.61 -26.13 -1.73
C PRO A 36 -9.21 -25.16 -2.75
N GLU A 37 -10.46 -24.74 -2.57
CA GLU A 37 -11.15 -23.75 -3.40
C GLU A 37 -10.62 -22.32 -3.26
N SER A 38 -9.72 -22.07 -2.29
CA SER A 38 -9.22 -20.73 -1.99
C SER A 38 -8.03 -20.28 -2.84
N TYR A 39 -7.50 -21.15 -3.70
CA TYR A 39 -6.39 -20.83 -4.59
C TYR A 39 -6.59 -21.49 -5.97
N ASP A 40 -5.83 -21.02 -6.96
CA ASP A 40 -5.92 -21.50 -8.34
C ASP A 40 -5.37 -22.92 -8.45
N ASP A 41 -6.10 -23.84 -9.10
CA ASP A 41 -5.70 -25.22 -9.34
C ASP A 41 -4.41 -25.36 -10.18
N LEU A 42 -4.07 -24.31 -10.94
CA LEU A 42 -2.83 -24.25 -11.72
C LEU A 42 -1.61 -23.87 -10.87
N LEU A 43 -1.85 -23.32 -9.67
CA LEU A 43 -0.76 -23.02 -8.74
C LEU A 43 -0.21 -24.33 -8.16
N LYS A 44 1.11 -24.50 -8.25
CA LYS A 44 1.77 -25.63 -7.60
C LYS A 44 1.48 -25.61 -6.10
N PRO A 45 1.01 -26.73 -5.50
CA PRO A 45 0.61 -26.77 -4.10
C PRO A 45 1.67 -26.24 -3.12
N GLU A 46 2.95 -26.46 -3.41
CA GLU A 46 4.06 -25.96 -2.58
C GLU A 46 4.21 -24.44 -2.55
N LEU A 47 3.57 -23.73 -3.48
CA LEU A 47 3.55 -22.27 -3.54
C LEU A 47 2.30 -21.65 -2.90
N ALA A 48 1.35 -22.50 -2.46
CA ALA A 48 0.14 -22.05 -1.78
C ALA A 48 0.29 -22.17 -0.28
N TYR A 49 0.05 -21.10 0.46
CA TYR A 49 0.10 -21.06 1.93
C TYR A 49 1.46 -21.53 2.48
N THR A 50 2.49 -20.73 2.23
CA THR A 50 3.88 -21.03 2.60
C THR A 50 4.30 -20.41 3.94
N GLY A 51 3.48 -19.51 4.49
CA GLY A 51 3.74 -18.87 5.77
C GLY A 51 3.48 -19.76 6.99
N GLN A 52 3.62 -19.20 8.16
CA GLN A 52 3.55 -19.94 9.43
C GLN A 52 2.32 -19.60 10.27
N LEU A 53 1.65 -18.44 10.02
CA LEU A 53 0.58 -17.98 10.89
C LEU A 53 -0.76 -18.70 10.61
N HIS A 54 -1.53 -18.88 11.68
CA HIS A 54 -2.93 -19.23 11.59
C HIS A 54 -3.80 -17.97 11.53
N LEU A 55 -5.02 -18.10 11.01
CA LEU A 55 -5.96 -16.96 10.86
C LEU A 55 -6.26 -16.27 12.19
N THR A 56 -6.24 -17.01 13.29
CA THR A 56 -6.60 -16.53 14.63
C THR A 56 -5.39 -16.12 15.48
N ASP A 57 -4.17 -16.26 14.95
CA ASP A 57 -2.96 -15.93 15.70
C ASP A 57 -2.88 -14.44 15.99
N ALA A 58 -2.41 -14.12 17.19
CA ALA A 58 -2.05 -12.76 17.54
C ALA A 58 -0.77 -12.35 16.78
N VAL A 59 -0.73 -11.10 16.35
CA VAL A 59 0.43 -10.50 15.69
C VAL A 59 0.99 -9.41 16.59
N ALA A 60 2.30 -9.40 16.79
CA ALA A 60 2.95 -8.38 17.61
C ALA A 60 2.61 -6.97 17.08
N ASP A 61 2.37 -6.04 18.01
CA ASP A 61 2.02 -4.65 17.71
C ASP A 61 0.75 -4.46 16.85
N CYS A 62 -0.09 -5.50 16.74
CA CYS A 62 -1.37 -5.44 16.03
C CYS A 62 -2.53 -5.77 16.99
N PRO A 63 -3.55 -4.89 17.11
CA PRO A 63 -4.66 -5.09 18.04
C PRO A 63 -5.70 -6.12 17.56
N ILE A 64 -5.51 -6.69 16.37
CA ILE A 64 -6.40 -7.69 15.75
C ILE A 64 -5.59 -8.91 15.33
N ASN A 65 -6.26 -10.03 15.05
CA ASN A 65 -5.58 -11.26 14.63
C ASN A 65 -5.07 -11.21 13.16
N ALA A 66 -4.21 -12.15 12.80
CA ALA A 66 -3.58 -12.23 11.50
C ALA A 66 -4.60 -12.26 10.33
N GLY A 67 -5.68 -13.02 10.47
CA GLY A 67 -6.74 -13.08 9.45
C GLY A 67 -7.43 -11.74 9.23
N GLN A 68 -7.82 -11.07 10.31
CA GLN A 68 -8.43 -9.74 10.23
C GLN A 68 -7.46 -8.69 9.68
N MET A 69 -6.18 -8.78 10.06
CA MET A 69 -5.13 -7.87 9.59
C MET A 69 -4.95 -7.98 8.06
N VAL A 70 -4.84 -9.19 7.53
CA VAL A 70 -4.68 -9.42 6.08
C VAL A 70 -5.94 -9.05 5.31
N LEU A 71 -7.12 -9.26 5.90
CA LEU A 71 -8.41 -8.91 5.29
C LEU A 71 -8.76 -7.42 5.37
N SER A 72 -7.97 -6.59 6.06
CA SER A 72 -8.27 -5.16 6.17
C SER A 72 -8.13 -4.46 4.81
N PRO A 73 -9.23 -4.06 4.14
CA PRO A 73 -9.21 -3.65 2.76
C PRO A 73 -8.76 -2.19 2.56
N THR A 74 -8.44 -1.86 1.33
CA THR A 74 -8.34 -0.46 0.91
C THR A 74 -9.69 0.22 1.06
N ARG A 75 -9.74 1.37 1.73
CA ARG A 75 -10.93 2.20 1.85
C ARG A 75 -11.24 2.90 0.52
N THR A 76 -12.51 3.25 0.30
CA THR A 76 -12.85 4.13 -0.81
C THR A 76 -12.47 5.58 -0.50
N TYR A 77 -11.81 6.24 -1.44
CA TYR A 77 -11.42 7.64 -1.34
C TYR A 77 -12.34 8.58 -2.11
N ALA A 78 -13.41 8.08 -2.72
CA ALA A 78 -14.28 8.86 -3.59
C ALA A 78 -14.82 10.16 -2.95
N PRO A 79 -15.27 10.20 -1.68
CA PRO A 79 -15.70 11.45 -1.06
C PRO A 79 -14.58 12.47 -0.90
N ILE A 80 -13.39 12.00 -0.50
CA ILE A 80 -12.19 12.86 -0.32
C ILE A 80 -11.77 13.41 -1.68
N ILE A 81 -11.66 12.55 -2.68
CA ILE A 81 -11.26 12.95 -4.04
C ILE A 81 -12.27 13.92 -4.65
N LYS A 82 -13.56 13.71 -4.42
CA LYS A 82 -14.59 14.65 -4.86
C LYS A 82 -14.34 16.03 -4.25
N ALA A 83 -14.19 16.14 -2.94
CA ALA A 83 -13.93 17.41 -2.25
C ALA A 83 -12.64 18.09 -2.75
N ILE A 84 -11.57 17.31 -2.96
CA ILE A 84 -10.32 17.83 -3.50
C ILE A 84 -10.53 18.39 -4.91
N LEU A 85 -11.21 17.66 -5.80
CA LEU A 85 -11.42 18.08 -7.18
C LEU A 85 -12.37 19.25 -7.32
N GLU A 86 -13.32 19.44 -6.40
CA GLU A 86 -14.22 20.61 -6.39
C GLU A 86 -13.44 21.92 -6.16
N HIS A 87 -12.35 21.89 -5.40
CA HIS A 87 -11.62 23.09 -5.00
C HIS A 87 -10.23 23.24 -5.64
N HIS A 88 -9.57 22.13 -6.02
CA HIS A 88 -8.16 22.11 -6.41
C HIS A 88 -7.89 21.42 -7.74
N ARG A 89 -8.91 21.16 -8.56
CA ARG A 89 -8.74 20.45 -9.83
C ARG A 89 -7.67 21.05 -10.74
N ALA A 90 -7.63 22.40 -10.80
CA ALA A 90 -6.69 23.12 -11.65
C ALA A 90 -5.23 23.05 -11.15
N ASP A 91 -5.03 22.78 -9.86
CA ASP A 91 -3.71 22.74 -9.23
C ASP A 91 -3.08 21.34 -9.27
N ILE A 92 -3.87 20.30 -9.60
CA ILE A 92 -3.43 18.90 -9.56
C ILE A 92 -2.73 18.53 -10.86
N HIS A 93 -1.48 18.07 -10.77
CA HIS A 93 -0.67 17.57 -11.88
C HIS A 93 -0.86 16.07 -12.12
N GLY A 94 -1.23 15.32 -11.10
CA GLY A 94 -1.48 13.88 -11.20
C GLY A 94 -2.03 13.28 -9.93
N MET A 95 -2.69 12.13 -10.09
CA MET A 95 -3.22 11.33 -9.00
C MET A 95 -2.94 9.86 -9.29
N VAL A 96 -2.42 9.13 -8.32
CA VAL A 96 -2.09 7.71 -8.46
C VAL A 96 -2.69 6.92 -7.29
N HIS A 97 -3.59 5.99 -7.60
CA HIS A 97 -4.04 5.00 -6.63
C HIS A 97 -3.02 3.85 -6.60
N CYS A 98 -2.32 3.70 -5.49
CA CYS A 98 -1.20 2.77 -5.29
C CYS A 98 -1.69 1.32 -5.12
N THR A 99 -2.38 0.81 -6.15
CA THR A 99 -2.72 -0.61 -6.35
C THR A 99 -1.86 -1.12 -7.50
N GLY A 100 -1.64 -2.38 -7.70
CA GLY A 100 -0.81 -2.94 -8.76
C GLY A 100 0.37 -2.04 -9.22
N GLY A 101 1.58 -2.43 -8.99
CA GLY A 101 2.76 -1.58 -9.16
C GLY A 101 3.03 -0.61 -8.00
N ALA A 102 2.13 -0.59 -7.02
CA ALA A 102 2.28 0.05 -5.71
C ALA A 102 2.99 1.41 -5.74
N GLN A 103 4.14 1.52 -5.09
CA GLN A 103 4.91 2.76 -4.97
C GLN A 103 5.60 3.19 -6.27
N THR A 104 5.81 2.25 -7.19
CA THR A 104 6.47 2.50 -8.48
C THR A 104 5.47 2.78 -9.60
N LYS A 105 4.16 2.64 -9.34
CA LYS A 105 3.09 2.77 -10.32
C LYS A 105 3.11 4.09 -11.07
N VAL A 106 3.53 5.17 -10.44
CA VAL A 106 3.63 6.49 -11.06
C VAL A 106 4.51 6.49 -12.32
N LEU A 107 5.52 5.63 -12.39
CA LEU A 107 6.38 5.50 -13.58
C LEU A 107 5.62 5.15 -14.86
N HIS A 108 4.46 4.48 -14.76
CA HIS A 108 3.63 4.17 -15.93
C HIS A 108 2.96 5.40 -16.54
N PHE A 109 2.77 6.45 -15.74
CA PHE A 109 2.05 7.66 -16.15
C PHE A 109 2.97 8.84 -16.49
N VAL A 110 4.17 8.86 -15.93
CA VAL A 110 5.18 9.89 -16.19
C VAL A 110 5.80 9.67 -17.57
N LYS A 111 5.70 10.67 -18.45
CA LYS A 111 6.26 10.64 -19.80
C LYS A 111 7.58 11.38 -19.94
N SER A 112 7.82 12.35 -19.06
CA SER A 112 9.03 13.17 -19.06
C SER A 112 10.11 12.59 -18.18
N PRO A 113 11.40 12.89 -18.42
CA PRO A 113 12.48 12.51 -17.51
C PRO A 113 12.37 13.34 -16.22
N LEU A 114 11.90 12.70 -15.16
CA LEU A 114 11.69 13.27 -13.84
C LEU A 114 12.19 12.30 -12.77
N ASN A 115 12.72 12.85 -11.69
CA ASN A 115 13.03 12.11 -10.48
C ASN A 115 11.93 12.35 -9.43
N ILE A 116 11.21 11.31 -9.08
CA ILE A 116 10.21 11.33 -8.03
C ILE A 116 10.86 10.79 -6.76
N ILE A 117 11.08 11.65 -5.78
CA ILE A 117 11.75 11.33 -4.53
C ILE A 117 10.69 11.19 -3.44
N LYS A 118 10.65 10.02 -2.79
CA LYS A 118 9.77 9.71 -1.67
C LYS A 118 10.64 9.45 -0.44
N ASP A 119 10.86 10.48 0.37
CA ASP A 119 11.80 10.49 1.50
C ASP A 119 11.15 10.86 2.84
N GLN A 120 9.85 11.06 2.87
CA GLN A 120 9.06 11.34 4.07
C GLN A 120 7.85 10.41 4.17
N LEU A 121 8.12 9.11 4.10
CA LEU A 121 7.09 8.09 4.11
C LEU A 121 6.42 7.96 5.49
N PHE A 122 5.16 7.51 5.51
CA PHE A 122 4.56 7.00 6.75
C PHE A 122 5.34 5.78 7.26
N PRO A 123 5.34 5.52 8.58
CA PRO A 123 5.85 4.26 9.10
C PRO A 123 5.21 3.06 8.41
N THR A 124 6.01 2.04 8.10
CA THR A 124 5.48 0.82 7.46
C THR A 124 4.48 0.12 8.39
N PRO A 125 3.22 -0.08 7.96
CA PRO A 125 2.23 -0.79 8.76
C PRO A 125 2.66 -2.22 9.11
N VAL A 126 2.24 -2.70 10.29
CA VAL A 126 2.54 -4.05 10.80
C VAL A 126 2.19 -5.13 9.78
N LEU A 127 1.10 -4.95 9.04
CA LEU A 127 0.70 -5.86 7.94
C LEU A 127 1.86 -6.13 6.96
N PHE A 128 2.52 -5.09 6.48
CA PHE A 128 3.58 -5.26 5.45
C PHE A 128 4.88 -5.77 6.06
N LYS A 129 5.18 -5.43 7.33
CA LYS A 129 6.28 -6.04 8.08
C LYS A 129 6.06 -7.54 8.26
N THR A 130 4.83 -7.95 8.62
CA THR A 130 4.46 -9.37 8.75
C THR A 130 4.57 -10.11 7.43
N ILE A 131 4.11 -9.53 6.32
CA ILE A 131 4.24 -10.14 4.99
C ILE A 131 5.71 -10.36 4.65
N GLN A 132 6.54 -9.33 4.84
CA GLN A 132 7.96 -9.40 4.58
C GLN A 132 8.67 -10.47 5.44
N ASP A 133 8.36 -10.50 6.74
CA ASP A 133 8.92 -11.48 7.68
C ASP A 133 8.56 -12.91 7.29
N GLN A 134 7.32 -13.17 6.90
CA GLN A 134 6.88 -14.51 6.52
C GLN A 134 7.37 -14.93 5.13
N SER A 135 7.39 -14.04 4.15
CA SER A 135 7.80 -14.33 2.77
C SER A 135 9.30 -14.22 2.54
N GLN A 136 10.03 -13.48 3.40
CA GLN A 136 11.43 -13.10 3.19
C GLN A 136 11.66 -12.32 1.87
N THR A 137 10.62 -11.73 1.31
CA THR A 137 10.69 -10.88 0.12
C THR A 137 11.57 -9.66 0.41
N SER A 138 12.44 -9.30 -0.52
CA SER A 138 13.28 -8.10 -0.34
C SER A 138 12.43 -6.84 -0.20
N TRP A 139 12.87 -5.87 0.59
CA TRP A 139 12.15 -4.60 0.73
C TRP A 139 12.03 -3.86 -0.60
N GLU A 140 13.02 -4.00 -1.50
CA GLU A 140 12.94 -3.48 -2.86
C GLU A 140 11.71 -4.01 -3.61
N GLU A 141 11.45 -5.32 -3.54
CA GLU A 141 10.29 -5.93 -4.18
C GLU A 141 9.00 -5.61 -3.43
N MET A 142 9.03 -5.53 -2.09
CA MET A 142 7.88 -5.10 -1.29
C MET A 142 7.31 -3.76 -1.75
N TYR A 143 8.15 -2.77 -2.04
CA TYR A 143 7.72 -1.46 -2.55
C TYR A 143 7.14 -1.49 -3.97
N LYS A 144 7.46 -2.50 -4.79
CA LYS A 144 6.84 -2.72 -6.11
C LYS A 144 5.47 -3.39 -6.04
N VAL A 145 5.29 -4.28 -5.07
CA VAL A 145 4.09 -5.12 -4.97
C VAL A 145 3.05 -4.49 -4.04
N PHE A 146 3.47 -3.95 -2.90
CA PHE A 146 2.59 -3.47 -1.84
C PHE A 146 2.63 -1.95 -1.70
N ASN A 147 1.50 -1.37 -1.34
CA ASN A 147 1.38 0.08 -1.16
C ASN A 147 2.13 0.62 0.08
N MET A 148 2.58 -0.23 0.98
CA MET A 148 3.36 0.11 2.16
C MET A 148 2.72 1.19 3.06
N GLY A 149 1.38 1.23 3.08
CA GLY A 149 0.60 2.22 3.81
C GLY A 149 0.20 3.46 3.00
N HIS A 150 0.78 3.68 1.82
CA HIS A 150 0.50 4.81 0.93
C HIS A 150 -0.46 4.38 -0.18
N ARG A 151 -1.73 4.68 -0.04
CA ARG A 151 -2.80 4.15 -0.89
C ARG A 151 -3.16 5.07 -2.03
N MET A 152 -2.99 6.37 -1.83
CA MET A 152 -3.29 7.40 -2.82
C MET A 152 -2.21 8.47 -2.78
N GLU A 153 -1.68 8.82 -3.94
CA GLU A 153 -0.72 9.89 -4.13
C GLU A 153 -1.35 11.01 -4.96
N ILE A 154 -1.11 12.25 -4.57
CA ILE A 154 -1.55 13.44 -5.28
C ILE A 154 -0.33 14.31 -5.54
N TYR A 155 -0.09 14.63 -6.80
CA TYR A 155 0.98 15.50 -7.27
C TYR A 155 0.43 16.90 -7.49
N ILE A 156 0.92 17.85 -6.70
CA ILE A 156 0.40 19.21 -6.64
C ILE A 156 1.53 20.18 -6.28
N SER A 157 1.34 21.46 -6.53
CA SER A 157 2.31 22.49 -6.12
C SER A 157 2.42 22.59 -4.59
N ALA A 158 3.63 22.90 -4.10
CA ALA A 158 3.94 22.83 -2.67
C ALA A 158 3.04 23.77 -1.82
N GLU A 159 2.68 24.93 -2.34
CA GLU A 159 1.83 25.92 -1.66
C GLU A 159 0.39 25.44 -1.46
N LYS A 160 -0.06 24.44 -2.21
CA LYS A 160 -1.41 23.84 -2.12
C LYS A 160 -1.45 22.54 -1.32
N ALA A 161 -0.31 22.00 -0.93
CA ALA A 161 -0.24 20.70 -0.28
C ALA A 161 -1.00 20.67 1.06
N GLN A 162 -0.94 21.76 1.85
CA GLN A 162 -1.62 21.83 3.13
C GLN A 162 -3.15 21.84 3.00
N ASP A 163 -3.69 22.43 1.95
CA ASP A 163 -5.13 22.42 1.68
C ASP A 163 -5.62 20.99 1.44
N ILE A 164 -4.88 20.20 0.65
CA ILE A 164 -5.18 18.78 0.38
C ILE A 164 -5.10 17.92 1.65
N ILE A 165 -4.08 18.16 2.47
CA ILE A 165 -3.90 17.47 3.75
C ILE A 165 -5.09 17.76 4.67
N ALA A 166 -5.49 19.03 4.80
CA ALA A 166 -6.62 19.44 5.64
C ALA A 166 -7.94 18.78 5.17
N ILE A 167 -8.19 18.72 3.86
CA ILE A 167 -9.36 18.03 3.30
C ILE A 167 -9.34 16.55 3.70
N SER A 168 -8.23 15.83 3.50
CA SER A 168 -8.13 14.41 3.87
C SER A 168 -8.38 14.18 5.36
N GLN A 169 -7.76 15.00 6.20
CA GLN A 169 -7.91 14.91 7.65
C GLN A 169 -9.35 15.18 8.13
N SER A 170 -10.10 16.05 7.44
CA SER A 170 -11.52 16.29 7.74
C SER A 170 -12.41 15.04 7.56
N PHE A 171 -11.94 14.05 6.78
CA PHE A 171 -12.57 12.74 6.63
C PHE A 171 -11.98 11.67 7.55
N GLY A 172 -11.09 12.04 8.48
CA GLY A 172 -10.41 11.10 9.38
C GLY A 172 -9.39 10.20 8.65
N VAL A 173 -8.80 10.69 7.57
CA VAL A 173 -7.74 9.99 6.83
C VAL A 173 -6.47 10.81 6.88
N ASP A 174 -5.42 10.21 7.43
CA ASP A 174 -4.11 10.84 7.53
C ASP A 174 -3.53 11.12 6.15
N ALA A 175 -2.89 12.27 6.02
CA ALA A 175 -2.18 12.70 4.83
C ALA A 175 -0.96 13.52 5.21
N GLN A 176 0.08 13.42 4.42
CA GLN A 176 1.32 14.20 4.59
C GLN A 176 2.03 14.38 3.25
N ILE A 177 2.96 15.33 3.21
CA ILE A 177 3.91 15.43 2.10
C ILE A 177 4.88 14.25 2.24
N ILE A 178 4.91 13.37 1.24
CA ILE A 178 5.78 12.17 1.26
C ILE A 178 7.08 12.35 0.46
N GLY A 179 7.19 13.45 -0.27
CA GLY A 179 8.35 13.70 -1.11
C GLY A 179 8.14 14.82 -2.11
N ARG A 180 8.90 14.82 -3.17
CA ARG A 180 8.92 15.86 -4.21
C ARG A 180 9.25 15.31 -5.58
N VAL A 181 9.05 16.13 -6.60
CA VAL A 181 9.41 15.84 -7.99
C VAL A 181 10.46 16.84 -8.45
N GLU A 182 11.53 16.34 -9.06
CA GLU A 182 12.65 17.15 -9.55
C GLU A 182 12.90 16.87 -11.04
N ALA A 183 13.43 17.86 -11.77
CA ALA A 183 13.92 17.63 -13.12
C ALA A 183 15.11 16.65 -13.08
N HIS A 184 15.16 15.73 -14.03
CA HIS A 184 16.20 14.72 -14.11
C HIS A 184 16.47 14.32 -15.56
N SER A 185 17.60 13.66 -15.83
CA SER A 185 17.94 13.16 -17.16
C SER A 185 17.20 11.86 -17.55
N THR A 186 16.76 11.11 -16.56
CA THR A 186 16.01 9.84 -16.72
C THR A 186 14.73 9.88 -15.89
N LYS A 187 13.75 9.05 -16.28
CA LYS A 187 12.55 8.84 -15.50
C LYS A 187 12.84 7.83 -14.40
N GLN A 188 12.64 8.22 -13.13
CA GLN A 188 12.89 7.33 -11.99
C GLN A 188 12.05 7.69 -10.75
N VAL A 189 11.93 6.71 -9.86
CA VAL A 189 11.41 6.88 -8.49
C VAL A 189 12.52 6.47 -7.52
N ASN A 190 12.83 7.34 -6.58
CA ASN A 190 13.71 7.07 -5.44
C ASN A 190 12.86 6.96 -4.18
N ILE A 191 12.93 5.83 -3.50
CA ILE A 191 12.28 5.58 -2.22
C ILE A 191 13.35 5.53 -1.15
N ILE A 192 13.25 6.43 -0.16
CA ILE A 192 14.19 6.55 0.95
C ILE A 192 13.36 6.45 2.24
N GLY A 193 13.48 5.35 2.95
CA GLY A 193 12.68 5.09 4.14
C GLY A 193 13.38 4.20 5.15
N GLU A 194 12.66 3.80 6.18
CA GLU A 194 13.17 2.96 7.28
C GLU A 194 13.72 1.61 6.81
N ASN A 195 13.24 1.12 5.65
CA ASN A 195 13.61 -0.18 5.11
C ASN A 195 14.73 -0.12 4.04
N GLY A 196 15.29 1.03 3.79
CA GLY A 196 16.40 1.21 2.85
C GLY A 196 16.19 2.32 1.81
N HIS A 197 17.08 2.34 0.82
CA HIS A 197 17.06 3.27 -0.31
C HIS A 197 17.05 2.48 -1.62
N TYR A 198 16.03 2.70 -2.44
CA TYR A 198 15.81 1.97 -3.68
C TYR A 198 15.46 2.91 -4.83
N THR A 199 16.02 2.63 -6.02
CA THR A 199 15.77 3.40 -7.25
C THR A 199 15.11 2.50 -8.29
N TYR A 200 14.01 2.98 -8.88
CA TYR A 200 13.23 2.28 -9.91
C TYR A 200 13.15 3.11 -11.18
N TYR A 201 13.18 2.43 -12.36
CA TYR A 201 13.22 3.03 -13.69
C TYR A 201 12.02 2.67 -14.56
#